data_a218b2a5f16ed47cbd3934afba28a46b
#
_entry.id   a218b2a5f16ed47cbd3934afba28a46b
#
_cell.length_a   1.000
_cell.length_b   1.000
_cell.length_c   1.000
_cell.angle_alpha   90.00
_cell.angle_beta   90.00
_cell.angle_gamma   90.00
#
_symmetry.space_group_name_H-M   'P 1'
#
loop_
_entity.id
_entity.type
_entity.pdbx_description
1 polymer ?
#
loop_
_entity_poly.entity_id
_entity_poly.type
_entity_poly.pdbx_seq_one_letter_code
_entity_poly.pdbx_strand_id
1 'polypeptide(L)'
;MDKLVESVPANLETGAPGLPSAGRRRLLLGSSAASLATLAPAAAAQQDGSDVASAGDMEISRAKGKYVTVMFEGKRCIHARYCVLGAPAVFLANVKGPWIKPDGDTLENLLHTIRQCPSGALTYRRHDDGPEEKAPPVNLVRIRENGPLTIHADVALNGKGKLQRANLCRCGASKNTPFCDGSHKQAKFVASAEAPVSADMKPLLKRDGVVNVLPLPDGPLSVSGNVEIVTGTGATISRVTQAILCRCGASKNKPFCDGSHVAAGFKASA
;
A
#
# COMPACT_ATOMS: atom_id res chain seq x y z
N MET A 1 59.36 0.94 12.41
CA MET A 1 58.97 0.35 13.70
C MET A 1 57.42 0.38 13.73
N ASP A 2 56.67 -0.65 13.71
CA ASP A 2 56.77 -2.06 13.37
C ASP A 2 55.32 -2.54 13.07
N LYS A 3 55.27 -3.47 12.19
CA LYS A 3 54.05 -4.17 11.71
C LYS A 3 53.34 -4.89 12.85
N LEU A 4 52.01 -4.96 12.80
CA LEU A 4 51.30 -6.20 13.12
C LEU A 4 50.09 -6.33 12.20
N VAL A 5 50.24 -7.20 11.24
CA VAL A 5 49.18 -7.81 10.42
C VAL A 5 48.79 -9.09 11.16
N GLU A 6 47.54 -9.20 11.62
CA GLU A 6 47.04 -10.47 12.10
C GLU A 6 46.06 -11.08 11.08
N SER A 7 46.42 -12.29 10.70
CA SER A 7 45.78 -13.15 9.70
C SER A 7 44.50 -13.78 10.21
N VAL A 8 43.49 -13.78 9.33
CA VAL A 8 42.22 -14.53 9.50
C VAL A 8 42.40 -15.94 8.95
N PRO A 9 42.06 -17.02 9.65
CA PRO A 9 42.09 -18.38 9.09
C PRO A 9 40.83 -18.64 8.25
N ALA A 10 41.05 -19.14 7.03
CA ALA A 10 40.08 -19.80 6.21
C ALA A 10 39.87 -21.24 6.72
N ASN A 11 38.63 -21.62 6.98
CA ASN A 11 38.10 -22.98 6.82
C ASN A 11 36.64 -23.03 7.29
N LEU A 12 35.71 -23.19 6.36
CA LEU A 12 34.41 -23.79 6.62
C LEU A 12 34.03 -24.61 5.38
N GLU A 13 34.17 -25.92 5.59
CA GLU A 13 33.80 -26.95 4.65
C GLU A 13 32.32 -27.06 4.44
N THR A 14 32.00 -27.40 3.21
CA THR A 14 30.67 -27.64 2.65
C THR A 14 30.04 -28.92 3.20
N GLY A 15 28.81 -28.87 3.66
CA GLY A 15 27.96 -30.01 3.93
C GLY A 15 26.52 -29.72 3.54
N ALA A 16 26.12 -30.09 2.34
CA ALA A 16 24.73 -30.10 1.93
C ALA A 16 24.08 -31.45 2.33
N PRO A 17 22.91 -31.46 2.96
CA PRO A 17 22.15 -32.69 3.15
C PRO A 17 21.29 -33.00 1.92
N GLY A 18 21.37 -34.26 1.45
CA GLY A 18 20.71 -34.77 0.29
C GLY A 18 19.17 -34.90 0.43
N LEU A 19 18.51 -34.73 -0.68
CA LEU A 19 17.09 -34.98 -0.87
C LEU A 19 16.78 -36.48 -0.91
N PRO A 20 15.69 -36.95 -0.28
CA PRO A 20 15.27 -38.34 -0.42
C PRO A 20 14.50 -38.55 -1.73
N SER A 21 14.80 -39.70 -2.35
CA SER A 21 14.28 -40.21 -3.60
C SER A 21 12.77 -40.53 -3.58
N ALA A 22 12.11 -40.25 -4.71
CA ALA A 22 10.72 -40.57 -4.98
C ALA A 22 10.45 -42.07 -5.03
N GLY A 23 9.65 -42.57 -4.08
CA GLY A 23 9.08 -43.92 -4.09
C GLY A 23 7.81 -43.98 -4.96
N ARG A 24 7.83 -44.77 -6.03
CA ARG A 24 6.66 -45.11 -6.82
C ARG A 24 5.67 -45.93 -5.98
N ARG A 25 4.41 -45.47 -5.89
CA ARG A 25 3.30 -46.30 -5.38
C ARG A 25 2.34 -46.61 -6.55
N ARG A 26 2.12 -47.93 -6.66
CA ARG A 26 1.23 -48.62 -7.61
C ARG A 26 -0.24 -48.18 -7.40
N LEU A 27 -0.91 -48.03 -8.55
CA LEU A 27 -2.37 -48.02 -8.62
C LEU A 27 -2.92 -49.40 -8.20
N LEU A 28 -3.89 -49.41 -7.33
CA LEU A 28 -4.84 -50.48 -7.16
C LEU A 28 -6.24 -49.95 -7.51
N LEU A 29 -6.78 -50.52 -8.56
CA LEU A 29 -8.18 -50.37 -8.96
C LEU A 29 -9.05 -51.17 -7.99
N GLY A 30 -10.02 -50.56 -7.37
CA GLY A 30 -11.04 -51.17 -6.55
C GLY A 30 -12.42 -50.64 -6.93
N SER A 31 -13.28 -51.52 -7.37
CA SER A 31 -14.61 -51.29 -7.94
C SER A 31 -15.69 -50.98 -6.87
N SER A 32 -16.62 -50.12 -7.30
CA SER A 32 -18.08 -50.16 -7.05
C SER A 32 -18.63 -50.21 -5.61
N ALA A 33 -19.36 -49.14 -5.24
CA ALA A 33 -20.68 -49.28 -4.63
C ALA A 33 -21.45 -47.95 -4.80
N ALA A 34 -22.54 -47.99 -5.54
CA ALA A 34 -23.51 -46.92 -5.66
C ALA A 34 -24.30 -46.81 -4.35
N SER A 35 -24.27 -45.66 -3.74
CA SER A 35 -25.20 -45.31 -2.65
C SER A 35 -26.03 -44.11 -3.09
N LEU A 36 -27.34 -44.34 -3.18
CA LEU A 36 -28.34 -43.30 -3.36
C LEU A 36 -28.27 -42.35 -2.12
N ALA A 37 -27.88 -41.11 -2.36
CA ALA A 37 -28.02 -40.06 -1.37
C ALA A 37 -29.26 -39.23 -1.68
N THR A 38 -30.17 -39.18 -0.74
CA THR A 38 -31.39 -38.40 -0.70
C THR A 38 -31.09 -36.91 -0.81
N LEU A 39 -31.79 -36.24 -1.73
CA LEU A 39 -31.80 -34.80 -1.89
C LEU A 39 -32.40 -34.11 -0.66
N ALA A 40 -31.60 -33.40 0.10
CA ALA A 40 -32.07 -32.42 1.07
C ALA A 40 -32.35 -31.07 0.33
N PRO A 41 -33.36 -30.29 0.73
CA PRO A 41 -33.70 -29.06 0.05
C PRO A 41 -32.61 -28.00 0.28
N ALA A 42 -32.23 -27.33 -0.81
CA ALA A 42 -31.28 -26.22 -0.81
C ALA A 42 -31.85 -25.09 0.08
N ALA A 43 -31.11 -24.76 1.14
CA ALA A 43 -31.33 -23.55 1.90
C ALA A 43 -31.07 -22.34 0.97
N ALA A 44 -32.08 -21.48 0.84
CA ALA A 44 -32.00 -20.25 0.10
C ALA A 44 -30.83 -19.38 0.64
N ALA A 45 -29.82 -19.16 -0.18
CA ALA A 45 -28.79 -18.17 0.10
C ALA A 45 -29.44 -16.78 0.12
N GLN A 46 -29.48 -16.17 1.28
CA GLN A 46 -29.86 -14.77 1.43
C GLN A 46 -28.87 -13.93 0.62
N GLN A 47 -29.37 -13.26 -0.38
CA GLN A 47 -28.65 -12.23 -1.14
C GLN A 47 -28.44 -11.05 -0.19
N ASP A 48 -27.20 -10.93 0.29
CA ASP A 48 -26.77 -9.79 1.08
C ASP A 48 -26.60 -8.60 0.13
N GLY A 49 -27.44 -7.59 0.34
CA GLY A 49 -27.50 -6.41 -0.51
C GLY A 49 -26.18 -5.66 -0.53
N SER A 50 -25.56 -5.60 -1.70
CA SER A 50 -24.52 -4.62 -2.00
C SER A 50 -25.20 -3.26 -2.16
N ASP A 51 -25.22 -2.45 -1.10
CA ASP A 51 -25.61 -1.05 -1.19
C ASP A 51 -24.59 -0.30 -2.05
N VAL A 52 -24.93 -0.10 -3.31
CA VAL A 52 -24.22 0.78 -4.23
C VAL A 52 -24.74 2.19 -3.98
N ALA A 53 -23.97 3.00 -3.26
CA ALA A 53 -24.29 4.40 -3.05
C ALA A 53 -24.10 5.20 -4.34
N SER A 54 -25.12 6.03 -4.67
CA SER A 54 -25.27 6.76 -5.93
C SER A 54 -24.30 7.93 -6.12
N ALA A 55 -23.99 8.14 -7.38
CA ALA A 55 -23.41 9.26 -8.13
C ALA A 55 -22.95 10.52 -7.35
N GLY A 56 -21.63 10.72 -7.29
CA GLY A 56 -20.96 11.92 -6.80
C GLY A 56 -19.80 11.63 -5.85
N ASP A 57 -19.94 10.62 -5.03
CA ASP A 57 -18.90 10.15 -4.10
C ASP A 57 -18.10 9.00 -4.75
N MET A 58 -16.80 8.98 -4.48
CA MET A 58 -15.92 7.89 -4.89
C MET A 58 -16.56 6.55 -4.52
N GLU A 59 -16.79 5.71 -5.54
CA GLU A 59 -17.46 4.41 -5.39
C GLU A 59 -16.69 3.52 -4.43
N ILE A 60 -17.15 3.46 -3.18
CA ILE A 60 -16.56 2.64 -2.11
C ILE A 60 -17.39 1.37 -2.00
N SER A 61 -16.85 0.24 -2.42
CA SER A 61 -17.47 -1.05 -2.16
C SER A 61 -17.27 -1.46 -0.70
N ARG A 62 -18.31 -2.08 -0.11
CA ARG A 62 -18.30 -2.54 1.28
C ARG A 62 -18.57 -4.03 1.35
N ALA A 63 -17.75 -4.74 2.09
CA ALA A 63 -17.95 -6.15 2.39
C ALA A 63 -18.11 -6.31 3.90
N LYS A 64 -19.32 -6.68 4.34
CA LYS A 64 -19.64 -6.85 5.76
C LYS A 64 -19.29 -8.27 6.20
N GLY A 65 -18.49 -8.40 7.24
CA GLY A 65 -18.21 -9.64 7.97
C GLY A 65 -18.83 -9.61 9.37
N LYS A 66 -18.57 -10.66 10.13
CA LYS A 66 -19.08 -10.82 11.49
C LYS A 66 -18.59 -9.73 12.44
N TYR A 67 -17.30 -9.39 12.39
CA TYR A 67 -16.67 -8.45 13.33
C TYR A 67 -16.22 -7.14 12.67
N VAL A 68 -16.23 -7.08 11.34
CA VAL A 68 -15.65 -5.96 10.60
C VAL A 68 -16.35 -5.76 9.26
N THR A 69 -16.50 -4.51 8.84
CA THR A 69 -16.80 -4.15 7.45
C THR A 69 -15.51 -3.70 6.78
N VAL A 70 -15.13 -4.37 5.71
CA VAL A 70 -14.02 -3.97 4.84
C VAL A 70 -14.54 -3.00 3.79
N MET A 71 -13.86 -1.88 3.62
CA MET A 71 -14.16 -0.87 2.61
C MET A 71 -13.06 -0.85 1.56
N PHE A 72 -13.43 -0.80 0.28
CA PHE A 72 -12.51 -0.75 -0.83
C PHE A 72 -12.84 0.38 -1.79
N GLU A 73 -11.89 1.27 -1.97
CA GLU A 73 -11.93 2.38 -2.93
C GLU A 73 -11.05 2.05 -4.14
N GLY A 74 -11.69 1.51 -5.19
CA GLY A 74 -10.99 0.98 -6.36
C GLY A 74 -10.12 2.01 -7.08
N LYS A 75 -10.54 3.28 -7.14
CA LYS A 75 -9.79 4.38 -7.78
C LYS A 75 -8.42 4.66 -7.12
N ARG A 76 -8.23 4.28 -5.85
CA ARG A 76 -6.96 4.42 -5.14
C ARG A 76 -6.07 3.19 -5.22
N CYS A 77 -6.60 2.07 -5.73
CA CYS A 77 -5.85 0.82 -5.78
C CYS A 77 -4.74 0.88 -6.83
N ILE A 78 -3.49 0.67 -6.40
CA ILE A 78 -2.32 0.57 -7.29
C ILE A 78 -1.90 -0.87 -7.57
N HIS A 79 -2.72 -1.85 -7.17
CA HIS A 79 -2.48 -3.28 -7.34
C HIS A 79 -1.14 -3.75 -6.73
N ALA A 80 -0.82 -3.27 -5.52
CA ALA A 80 0.38 -3.68 -4.77
C ALA A 80 0.36 -5.15 -4.33
N ARG A 81 -0.81 -5.82 -4.40
CA ARG A 81 -1.06 -7.24 -4.14
C ARG A 81 -0.86 -7.72 -2.70
N TYR A 82 -0.55 -6.85 -1.75
CA TYR A 82 -0.43 -7.26 -0.35
C TYR A 82 -1.70 -7.93 0.19
N CYS A 83 -2.89 -7.51 -0.25
CA CYS A 83 -4.16 -8.10 0.15
C CYS A 83 -4.29 -9.56 -0.30
N VAL A 84 -4.14 -9.84 -1.59
CA VAL A 84 -4.31 -11.20 -2.14
C VAL A 84 -3.18 -12.15 -1.76
N LEU A 85 -2.03 -11.65 -1.34
CA LEU A 85 -0.91 -12.46 -0.85
C LEU A 85 -0.97 -12.68 0.66
N GLY A 86 -1.40 -11.68 1.44
CA GLY A 86 -1.43 -11.73 2.90
C GLY A 86 -2.66 -12.46 3.46
N ALA A 87 -3.82 -12.35 2.80
CA ALA A 87 -5.05 -13.03 3.21
C ALA A 87 -5.82 -13.55 1.96
N PRO A 88 -5.31 -14.57 1.27
CA PRO A 88 -5.89 -15.06 0.01
C PRO A 88 -7.29 -15.68 0.15
N ALA A 89 -7.66 -16.14 1.34
CA ALA A 89 -9.00 -16.64 1.63
C ALA A 89 -10.03 -15.51 1.82
N VAL A 90 -9.56 -14.30 2.16
CA VAL A 90 -10.38 -13.09 2.26
C VAL A 90 -10.44 -12.36 0.92
N PHE A 91 -9.27 -12.09 0.31
CA PHE A 91 -9.13 -11.31 -0.92
C PHE A 91 -8.91 -12.23 -2.11
N LEU A 92 -10.01 -12.64 -2.73
CA LEU A 92 -9.98 -13.65 -3.79
C LEU A 92 -9.45 -13.06 -5.09
N ALA A 93 -8.40 -13.65 -5.64
CA ALA A 93 -7.86 -13.25 -6.94
C ALA A 93 -8.64 -13.90 -8.08
N ASN A 94 -8.81 -13.18 -9.21
CA ASN A 94 -9.36 -13.69 -10.46
C ASN A 94 -10.76 -14.31 -10.36
N VAL A 95 -11.59 -13.84 -9.44
CA VAL A 95 -12.98 -14.28 -9.31
C VAL A 95 -13.94 -13.33 -10.00
N LYS A 96 -15.06 -13.87 -10.50
CA LYS A 96 -16.21 -13.07 -10.95
C LYS A 96 -17.15 -12.87 -9.77
N GLY A 97 -17.48 -11.59 -9.45
CA GLY A 97 -18.35 -11.26 -8.34
C GLY A 97 -17.62 -10.80 -7.07
N PRO A 98 -18.23 -10.95 -5.89
CA PRO A 98 -17.66 -10.46 -4.64
C PRO A 98 -16.30 -11.12 -4.35
N TRP A 99 -15.25 -10.32 -4.34
CA TRP A 99 -13.87 -10.77 -4.16
C TRP A 99 -13.34 -10.56 -2.74
N ILE A 100 -14.08 -9.86 -1.89
CA ILE A 100 -13.74 -9.63 -0.48
C ILE A 100 -14.68 -10.45 0.38
N LYS A 101 -14.14 -11.40 1.14
CA LYS A 101 -14.86 -12.25 2.12
C LYS A 101 -14.25 -12.04 3.50
N PRO A 102 -14.71 -11.08 4.31
CA PRO A 102 -14.05 -10.69 5.55
C PRO A 102 -13.88 -11.83 6.57
N ASP A 103 -14.79 -12.80 6.56
CA ASP A 103 -14.77 -13.93 7.49
C ASP A 103 -13.96 -15.14 6.97
N GLY A 104 -13.22 -14.97 5.87
CA GLY A 104 -12.41 -16.04 5.25
C GLY A 104 -11.09 -16.32 5.98
N ASP A 105 -10.72 -15.49 6.96
CA ASP A 105 -9.50 -15.65 7.75
C ASP A 105 -9.72 -15.10 9.16
N THR A 106 -8.70 -15.19 10.02
CA THR A 106 -8.76 -14.59 11.36
C THR A 106 -8.87 -13.08 11.26
N LEU A 107 -9.60 -12.47 12.21
CA LEU A 107 -9.74 -11.02 12.26
C LEU A 107 -8.38 -10.32 12.35
N GLU A 108 -7.45 -10.87 13.13
CA GLU A 108 -6.11 -10.32 13.31
C GLU A 108 -5.34 -10.28 11.99
N ASN A 109 -5.29 -11.38 11.22
CA ASN A 109 -4.62 -11.43 9.93
C ASN A 109 -5.29 -10.50 8.90
N LEU A 110 -6.61 -10.45 8.89
CA LEU A 110 -7.36 -9.52 8.03
C LEU A 110 -6.98 -8.06 8.31
N LEU A 111 -7.03 -7.62 9.57
CA LEU A 111 -6.69 -6.26 9.95
C LEU A 111 -5.22 -5.93 9.66
N HIS A 112 -4.31 -6.88 9.96
CA HIS A 112 -2.89 -6.75 9.61
C HIS A 112 -2.71 -6.55 8.10
N THR A 113 -3.34 -7.39 7.29
CA THR A 113 -3.26 -7.34 5.82
C THR A 113 -3.81 -6.03 5.25
N ILE A 114 -4.94 -5.54 5.77
CA ILE A 114 -5.51 -4.24 5.34
C ILE A 114 -4.53 -3.10 5.63
N ARG A 115 -3.89 -3.11 6.81
CA ARG A 115 -2.90 -2.09 7.19
C ARG A 115 -1.67 -2.08 6.29
N GLN A 116 -1.36 -3.19 5.60
CA GLN A 116 -0.29 -3.26 4.61
C GLN A 116 -0.64 -2.62 3.26
N CYS A 117 -1.91 -2.24 3.03
CA CYS A 117 -2.30 -1.58 1.78
C CYS A 117 -1.64 -0.19 1.68
N PRO A 118 -0.65 0.02 0.79
CA PRO A 118 0.15 1.24 0.81
C PRO A 118 -0.60 2.47 0.30
N SER A 119 -1.66 2.27 -0.48
CA SER A 119 -2.48 3.35 -1.01
C SER A 119 -3.64 3.74 -0.09
N GLY A 120 -3.94 2.92 0.94
CA GLY A 120 -5.13 3.07 1.75
C GLY A 120 -6.43 2.85 0.96
N ALA A 121 -6.37 2.16 -0.18
CA ALA A 121 -7.56 1.74 -0.92
C ALA A 121 -8.42 0.76 -0.13
N LEU A 122 -7.81 -0.02 0.75
CA LEU A 122 -8.47 -0.87 1.73
C LEU A 122 -8.42 -0.21 3.10
N THR A 123 -9.60 -0.11 3.71
CA THR A 123 -9.81 0.34 5.08
C THR A 123 -10.83 -0.57 5.76
N TYR A 124 -11.05 -0.40 7.05
CA TYR A 124 -12.02 -1.20 7.78
C TYR A 124 -12.75 -0.39 8.85
N ARG A 125 -13.91 -0.87 9.25
CA ARG A 125 -14.65 -0.43 10.43
C ARG A 125 -14.99 -1.65 11.27
N ARG A 126 -14.65 -1.64 12.54
CA ARG A 126 -14.96 -2.73 13.48
C ARG A 126 -16.38 -2.62 14.01
N HIS A 127 -16.96 -3.77 14.40
CA HIS A 127 -18.28 -3.89 15.03
C HIS A 127 -18.21 -4.48 16.46
N ASP A 128 -16.98 -4.79 16.91
CA ASP A 128 -16.73 -5.53 18.15
C ASP A 128 -16.04 -4.67 19.22
N ASP A 129 -16.22 -3.37 19.19
CA ASP A 129 -15.64 -2.37 20.12
C ASP A 129 -14.10 -2.42 20.25
N GLY A 130 -13.45 -3.19 19.39
CA GLY A 130 -11.99 -3.23 19.32
C GLY A 130 -11.40 -1.94 18.73
N PRO A 131 -10.07 -1.75 18.89
CA PRO A 131 -9.43 -0.51 18.44
C PRO A 131 -9.47 -0.36 16.92
N GLU A 132 -9.85 0.83 16.45
CA GLU A 132 -9.73 1.24 15.07
C GLU A 132 -8.26 1.43 14.65
N GLU A 133 -8.02 1.60 13.35
CA GLU A 133 -6.69 1.86 12.84
C GLU A 133 -6.17 3.21 13.35
N LYS A 134 -5.01 3.18 14.01
CA LYS A 134 -4.33 4.39 14.50
C LYS A 134 -3.30 4.87 13.50
N ALA A 135 -3.07 6.18 13.50
CA ALA A 135 -1.93 6.76 12.81
C ALA A 135 -0.60 6.18 13.33
N PRO A 136 0.43 6.08 12.48
CA PRO A 136 1.74 5.61 12.92
C PRO A 136 2.37 6.60 13.90
N PRO A 137 3.29 6.14 14.78
CA PRO A 137 4.00 7.02 15.70
C PRO A 137 5.01 7.94 15.00
N VAL A 138 5.27 7.70 13.74
CA VAL A 138 6.16 8.50 12.90
C VAL A 138 5.50 8.73 11.55
N ASN A 139 5.33 9.99 11.19
CA ASN A 139 4.83 10.37 9.88
C ASN A 139 5.92 10.22 8.81
N LEU A 140 5.66 9.40 7.81
CA LEU A 140 6.61 9.08 6.75
C LEU A 140 6.08 9.46 5.37
N VAL A 141 6.93 10.08 4.56
CA VAL A 141 6.79 10.17 3.10
C VAL A 141 7.91 9.36 2.47
N ARG A 142 7.58 8.19 1.93
CA ARG A 142 8.53 7.29 1.26
C ARG A 142 8.50 7.52 -0.24
N ILE A 143 9.67 7.70 -0.82
CA ILE A 143 9.87 7.80 -2.27
C ILE A 143 9.84 6.37 -2.85
N ARG A 144 9.08 6.14 -3.91
CA ARG A 144 9.08 4.85 -4.61
C ARG A 144 9.87 4.94 -5.91
N GLU A 145 10.72 3.93 -6.14
CA GLU A 145 11.47 3.83 -7.39
C GLU A 145 10.52 3.84 -8.59
N ASN A 146 10.74 4.73 -9.55
CA ASN A 146 9.91 4.92 -10.74
C ASN A 146 8.39 5.02 -10.44
N GLY A 147 8.04 5.52 -9.26
CA GLY A 147 6.69 5.42 -8.72
C GLY A 147 6.25 6.63 -7.90
N PRO A 148 5.16 6.48 -7.13
CA PRO A 148 4.55 7.54 -6.35
C PRO A 148 5.35 7.94 -5.11
N LEU A 149 4.85 8.95 -4.42
CA LEU A 149 5.15 9.20 -3.01
C LEU A 149 4.14 8.43 -2.15
N THR A 150 4.61 7.55 -1.27
CA THR A 150 3.77 6.84 -0.31
C THR A 150 3.80 7.59 1.02
N ILE A 151 2.64 8.06 1.48
CA ILE A 151 2.50 8.69 2.80
C ILE A 151 1.90 7.68 3.77
N HIS A 152 2.49 7.59 4.96
CA HIS A 152 1.95 6.87 6.11
C HIS A 152 1.98 7.82 7.31
N ALA A 153 0.81 8.35 7.67
CA ALA A 153 0.63 9.43 8.67
C ALA A 153 -0.86 9.59 8.99
N ASP A 154 -1.19 10.43 9.96
CA ASP A 154 -2.56 10.99 10.08
C ASP A 154 -2.72 12.10 9.02
N VAL A 155 -3.20 11.73 7.82
CA VAL A 155 -3.23 12.62 6.65
C VAL A 155 -4.57 13.31 6.51
N ALA A 156 -4.55 14.65 6.53
CA ALA A 156 -5.65 15.48 6.07
C ALA A 156 -5.37 15.93 4.62
N LEU A 157 -6.11 15.37 3.66
CA LEU A 157 -5.95 15.71 2.26
C LEU A 157 -6.96 16.78 1.84
N ASN A 158 -6.46 17.93 1.39
CA ASN A 158 -7.28 19.07 0.95
C ASN A 158 -8.35 19.48 2.00
N GLY A 159 -8.00 19.38 3.28
CA GLY A 159 -8.91 19.63 4.41
C GLY A 159 -10.04 18.61 4.55
N LYS A 160 -10.05 17.54 3.73
CA LYS A 160 -11.11 16.52 3.73
C LYS A 160 -10.59 15.21 4.30
N GLY A 161 -11.37 14.65 5.22
CA GLY A 161 -11.18 13.30 5.76
C GLY A 161 -9.80 13.03 6.37
N LYS A 162 -9.73 11.92 7.10
CA LYS A 162 -8.48 11.41 7.66
C LYS A 162 -8.10 10.13 6.91
N LEU A 163 -6.89 10.10 6.36
CA LEU A 163 -6.32 8.94 5.71
C LEU A 163 -5.09 8.49 6.49
N GLN A 164 -4.94 7.18 6.73
CA GLN A 164 -3.73 6.66 7.37
C GLN A 164 -2.60 6.41 6.36
N ARG A 165 -2.97 6.21 5.10
CA ARG A 165 -2.05 5.89 4.01
C ARG A 165 -2.56 6.50 2.70
N ALA A 166 -1.63 6.99 1.88
CA ALA A 166 -1.92 7.42 0.53
C ALA A 166 -0.71 7.23 -0.38
N ASN A 167 -0.97 6.89 -1.64
CA ASN A 167 0.00 7.01 -2.72
C ASN A 167 -0.34 8.23 -3.57
N LEU A 168 0.54 9.21 -3.58
CA LEU A 168 0.36 10.46 -4.30
C LEU A 168 1.16 10.47 -5.59
N CYS A 169 0.58 11.02 -6.65
CA CYS A 169 1.20 11.10 -7.97
C CYS A 169 2.51 11.90 -7.90
N ARG A 170 3.58 11.34 -8.49
CA ARG A 170 4.89 11.97 -8.66
C ARG A 170 5.28 12.12 -10.15
N CYS A 171 4.53 11.47 -11.06
CA CYS A 171 4.85 11.40 -12.48
C CYS A 171 4.06 12.41 -13.35
N GLY A 172 3.03 13.01 -12.82
CA GLY A 172 2.16 13.94 -13.55
C GLY A 172 1.12 13.31 -14.46
N ALA A 173 1.14 11.98 -14.68
CA ALA A 173 0.28 11.29 -15.63
C ALA A 173 -0.98 10.67 -15.03
N SER A 174 -1.20 10.76 -13.70
CA SER A 174 -2.38 10.21 -13.05
C SER A 174 -3.66 10.89 -13.51
N LYS A 175 -4.68 10.09 -13.80
CA LYS A 175 -6.05 10.54 -14.09
C LYS A 175 -6.90 10.68 -12.82
N ASN A 176 -6.35 10.31 -11.66
CA ASN A 176 -7.00 10.36 -10.35
C ASN A 176 -6.22 11.26 -9.37
N THR A 177 -5.75 12.42 -9.86
CA THR A 177 -4.95 13.34 -9.02
C THR A 177 -5.73 13.79 -7.80
N PRO A 178 -5.05 13.92 -6.63
CA PRO A 178 -3.61 13.81 -6.41
C PRO A 178 -3.11 12.38 -6.19
N PHE A 179 -4.00 11.39 -6.20
CA PHE A 179 -3.63 9.99 -5.99
C PHE A 179 -2.90 9.38 -7.19
N CYS A 180 -2.09 8.40 -6.92
CA CYS A 180 -1.50 7.55 -7.95
C CYS A 180 -2.52 6.50 -8.40
N ASP A 181 -2.69 6.32 -9.70
CA ASP A 181 -3.53 5.32 -10.34
C ASP A 181 -2.73 4.27 -11.13
N GLY A 182 -1.39 4.30 -11.02
CA GLY A 182 -0.50 3.40 -11.74
C GLY A 182 -0.08 3.90 -13.14
N SER A 183 -0.58 5.05 -13.62
CA SER A 183 -0.25 5.63 -14.94
C SER A 183 1.24 5.88 -15.15
N HIS A 184 2.04 6.00 -14.08
CA HIS A 184 3.51 6.10 -14.17
C HIS A 184 4.14 4.95 -14.96
N LYS A 185 3.55 3.74 -14.93
CA LYS A 185 4.04 2.58 -15.70
C LYS A 185 3.86 2.78 -17.20
N GLN A 186 2.66 3.20 -17.63
CA GLN A 186 2.35 3.46 -19.03
C GLN A 186 3.13 4.68 -19.56
N ALA A 187 3.27 5.73 -18.72
CA ALA A 187 4.05 6.91 -19.01
C ALA A 187 5.57 6.66 -19.00
N LYS A 188 6.01 5.42 -18.70
CA LYS A 188 7.44 5.07 -18.60
C LYS A 188 8.22 6.05 -17.71
N PHE A 189 7.60 6.49 -16.62
CA PHE A 189 8.21 7.42 -15.69
C PHE A 189 9.43 6.82 -15.03
N VAL A 190 10.56 7.51 -15.15
CA VAL A 190 11.84 7.12 -14.54
C VAL A 190 12.26 8.20 -13.55
N ALA A 191 12.38 7.85 -12.29
CA ALA A 191 12.92 8.71 -11.26
C ALA A 191 13.34 7.87 -10.05
N SER A 192 14.58 8.06 -9.61
CA SER A 192 15.13 7.35 -8.44
C SER A 192 14.28 7.55 -7.19
N ALA A 193 14.24 6.51 -6.36
CA ALA A 193 13.77 6.57 -4.99
C ALA A 193 14.85 7.06 -4.02
N GLU A 194 16.08 7.19 -4.49
CA GLU A 194 17.17 7.75 -3.72
C GLU A 194 17.32 9.25 -4.00
N ALA A 195 17.64 10.02 -2.98
CA ALA A 195 17.90 11.44 -3.07
C ALA A 195 18.96 11.84 -2.01
N PRO A 196 19.69 12.92 -2.23
CA PRO A 196 20.68 13.40 -1.28
C PRO A 196 20.07 13.68 0.10
N VAL A 197 20.82 13.39 1.15
CA VAL A 197 20.45 13.77 2.51
C VAL A 197 20.56 15.28 2.65
N SER A 198 19.55 15.90 3.25
CA SER A 198 19.56 17.34 3.56
C SER A 198 20.68 17.68 4.52
N ALA A 199 21.53 18.66 4.16
CA ALA A 199 22.64 19.11 5.01
C ALA A 199 22.15 19.69 6.34
N ASP A 200 20.96 20.31 6.36
CA ASP A 200 20.39 20.99 7.52
C ASP A 200 19.35 20.14 8.27
N MET A 201 19.43 18.82 8.17
CA MET A 201 18.48 17.91 8.80
C MET A 201 18.57 17.97 10.33
N LYS A 202 17.54 18.56 10.96
CA LYS A 202 17.44 18.65 12.43
C LYS A 202 16.43 17.60 12.94
N PRO A 203 16.59 17.10 14.17
CA PRO A 203 15.58 16.28 14.81
C PRO A 203 14.24 17.03 14.92
N LEU A 204 13.13 16.33 14.65
CA LEU A 204 11.79 16.85 14.97
C LEU A 204 11.51 16.67 16.45
N LEU A 205 10.93 17.67 17.10
CA LEU A 205 10.48 17.60 18.50
C LEU A 205 9.38 16.55 18.69
N LYS A 206 8.52 16.42 17.68
CA LYS A 206 7.50 15.38 17.58
C LYS A 206 7.59 14.77 16.18
N ARG A 207 7.28 13.48 16.06
CA ARG A 207 7.36 12.75 14.79
C ARG A 207 5.98 12.32 14.29
N ASP A 208 4.96 12.61 15.07
CA ASP A 208 3.54 12.31 14.85
C ASP A 208 2.71 13.57 14.64
N GLY A 209 1.38 13.42 14.70
CA GLY A 209 0.42 14.50 14.52
C GLY A 209 -0.10 14.56 13.08
N VAL A 210 -1.03 15.48 12.83
CA VAL A 210 -1.70 15.62 11.54
C VAL A 210 -0.73 16.15 10.49
N VAL A 211 -0.71 15.49 9.33
CA VAL A 211 -0.01 15.93 8.12
C VAL A 211 -1.05 16.45 7.12
N ASN A 212 -1.05 17.74 6.88
CA ASN A 212 -1.89 18.34 5.85
C ASN A 212 -1.21 18.22 4.49
N VAL A 213 -1.93 17.70 3.51
CA VAL A 213 -1.49 17.63 2.12
C VAL A 213 -2.45 18.44 1.27
N LEU A 214 -1.93 19.50 0.66
CA LEU A 214 -2.68 20.40 -0.21
C LEU A 214 -2.10 20.32 -1.64
N PRO A 215 -2.80 19.67 -2.58
CA PRO A 215 -2.45 19.76 -3.98
C PRO A 215 -2.71 21.19 -4.48
N LEU A 216 -1.68 21.85 -5.03
CA LEU A 216 -1.86 23.18 -5.59
C LEU A 216 -2.39 23.08 -7.03
N PRO A 217 -3.30 23.96 -7.47
CA PRO A 217 -3.76 23.97 -8.85
C PRO A 217 -2.56 24.07 -9.81
N ASP A 218 -2.52 23.19 -10.83
CA ASP A 218 -1.44 23.12 -11.83
C ASP A 218 -0.02 23.08 -11.23
N GLY A 219 0.10 22.64 -9.98
CA GLY A 219 1.32 22.80 -9.19
C GLY A 219 1.68 21.56 -8.36
N PRO A 220 2.62 21.75 -7.43
CA PRO A 220 3.13 20.71 -6.56
C PRO A 220 2.13 20.30 -5.45
N LEU A 221 2.58 19.39 -4.58
CA LEU A 221 1.92 19.08 -3.32
C LEU A 221 2.56 19.92 -2.22
N SER A 222 1.77 20.75 -1.56
CA SER A 222 2.17 21.40 -0.30
C SER A 222 1.89 20.44 0.85
N VAL A 223 2.91 20.12 1.64
CA VAL A 223 2.83 19.24 2.80
C VAL A 223 3.23 20.02 4.04
N SER A 224 2.38 20.00 5.07
CA SER A 224 2.66 20.63 6.36
C SER A 224 2.33 19.69 7.52
N GLY A 225 3.15 19.73 8.56
CA GLY A 225 3.14 18.82 9.69
C GLY A 225 4.53 18.18 9.88
N ASN A 226 4.71 17.48 11.00
CA ASN A 226 5.97 16.79 11.26
C ASN A 226 6.12 15.61 10.32
N VAL A 227 7.10 15.61 9.44
CA VAL A 227 7.28 14.57 8.40
C VAL A 227 8.75 14.20 8.25
N GLU A 228 9.02 12.90 8.19
CA GLU A 228 10.29 12.35 7.71
C GLU A 228 10.14 11.88 6.27
N ILE A 229 10.97 12.43 5.38
CA ILE A 229 11.06 11.98 3.99
C ILE A 229 12.14 10.92 3.92
N VAL A 230 11.78 9.75 3.40
CA VAL A 230 12.67 8.58 3.36
C VAL A 230 12.80 8.07 1.93
N THR A 231 13.97 7.51 1.63
CA THR A 231 14.26 6.83 0.36
C THR A 231 13.41 5.56 0.19
N GLY A 232 13.51 4.93 -0.97
CA GLY A 232 12.93 3.61 -1.23
C GLY A 232 13.44 2.54 -0.28
N THR A 233 14.72 2.61 0.08
CA THR A 233 15.40 1.71 1.02
C THR A 233 15.08 2.01 2.49
N GLY A 234 14.53 3.20 2.79
CA GLY A 234 14.10 3.60 4.13
C GLY A 234 15.06 4.55 4.85
N ALA A 235 16.15 4.99 4.21
CA ALA A 235 17.02 5.99 4.77
C ALA A 235 16.32 7.35 4.86
N THR A 236 16.39 8.03 6.01
CA THR A 236 15.84 9.37 6.16
C THR A 236 16.72 10.38 5.45
N ILE A 237 16.15 11.11 4.50
CA ILE A 237 16.85 12.17 3.75
C ILE A 237 16.50 13.57 4.20
N SER A 238 15.34 13.74 4.85
CA SER A 238 14.91 15.05 5.35
C SER A 238 13.89 14.90 6.48
N ARG A 239 13.93 15.84 7.44
CA ARG A 239 12.96 15.99 8.51
C ARG A 239 12.44 17.41 8.47
N VAL A 240 11.15 17.56 8.21
CA VAL A 240 10.57 18.88 7.92
C VAL A 240 9.20 19.04 8.58
N THR A 241 8.82 20.29 8.81
CA THR A 241 7.47 20.68 9.18
C THR A 241 6.70 21.24 7.99
N GLN A 242 7.40 21.55 6.90
CA GLN A 242 6.83 21.99 5.63
C GLN A 242 7.69 21.47 4.48
N ALA A 243 7.05 21.01 3.40
CA ALA A 243 7.72 20.60 2.17
C ALA A 243 6.84 20.89 0.95
N ILE A 244 7.46 21.22 -0.17
CA ILE A 244 6.82 21.33 -1.47
C ILE A 244 7.32 20.19 -2.35
N LEU A 245 6.46 19.20 -2.61
CA LEU A 245 6.83 17.97 -3.28
C LEU A 245 6.38 17.97 -4.74
N CYS A 246 7.23 17.45 -5.61
CA CYS A 246 6.95 17.36 -7.04
C CYS A 246 5.76 16.45 -7.32
N ARG A 247 4.77 16.94 -8.10
CA ARG A 247 3.61 16.20 -8.60
C ARG A 247 3.66 16.00 -10.13
N CYS A 248 4.31 16.91 -10.86
CA CYS A 248 4.32 16.95 -12.33
C CYS A 248 5.29 15.97 -13.00
N GLY A 249 6.26 15.44 -12.27
CA GLY A 249 7.28 14.54 -12.80
C GLY A 249 8.50 15.23 -13.45
N ALA A 250 8.45 16.55 -13.72
CA ALA A 250 9.49 17.28 -14.44
C ALA A 250 10.63 17.82 -13.56
N SER A 251 10.44 17.93 -12.23
CA SER A 251 11.47 18.44 -11.32
C SER A 251 12.80 17.70 -11.47
N LYS A 252 13.90 18.45 -11.46
CA LYS A 252 15.28 17.92 -11.41
C LYS A 252 15.76 17.69 -9.97
N ASN A 253 15.02 18.21 -8.98
CA ASN A 253 15.33 18.09 -7.54
C ASN A 253 14.34 17.16 -6.81
N LYS A 254 13.93 16.05 -7.43
CA LYS A 254 12.98 15.11 -6.80
C LYS A 254 13.51 14.55 -5.48
N PRO A 255 12.67 14.43 -4.44
CA PRO A 255 11.21 14.54 -4.44
C PRO A 255 10.66 15.96 -4.36
N PHE A 256 11.49 16.97 -4.20
CA PHE A 256 11.07 18.34 -4.02
C PHE A 256 10.70 19.00 -5.36
N CYS A 257 9.85 20.03 -5.28
CA CYS A 257 9.51 20.86 -6.44
C CYS A 257 10.61 21.91 -6.66
N ASP A 258 10.97 22.14 -7.93
CA ASP A 258 11.91 23.16 -8.37
C ASP A 258 11.27 24.19 -9.33
N GLY A 259 9.92 24.19 -9.44
CA GLY A 259 9.20 25.08 -10.35
C GLY A 259 9.04 24.56 -11.78
N SER A 260 9.67 23.46 -12.16
CA SER A 260 9.61 22.89 -13.52
C SER A 260 8.20 22.58 -14.03
N HIS A 261 7.19 22.48 -13.13
CA HIS A 261 5.80 22.26 -13.52
C HIS A 261 5.26 23.36 -14.44
N VAL A 262 5.74 24.62 -14.29
CA VAL A 262 5.33 25.75 -15.12
C VAL A 262 5.82 25.55 -16.57
N ALA A 263 7.13 25.33 -16.73
CA ALA A 263 7.73 25.11 -18.05
C ALA A 263 7.23 23.82 -18.73
N ALA A 264 6.87 22.80 -17.92
CA ALA A 264 6.29 21.55 -18.42
C ALA A 264 4.81 21.68 -18.82
N GLY A 265 4.17 22.82 -18.59
CA GLY A 265 2.74 23.02 -18.87
C GLY A 265 1.83 22.06 -18.08
N PHE A 266 2.25 21.67 -16.87
CA PHE A 266 1.51 20.71 -16.06
C PHE A 266 0.14 21.26 -15.69
N LYS A 267 -0.91 20.43 -15.89
CA LYS A 267 -2.30 20.74 -15.57
C LYS A 267 -2.90 19.67 -14.66
N ALA A 268 -3.39 20.09 -13.51
CA ALA A 268 -4.14 19.22 -12.59
C ALA A 268 -4.92 20.06 -11.58
N SER A 269 -6.14 19.63 -11.26
CA SER A 269 -6.95 20.22 -10.19
C SER A 269 -6.29 20.08 -8.79
N ALA A 270 -6.73 20.92 -7.87
CA ALA A 270 -6.40 20.85 -6.44
C ALA A 270 -7.14 19.70 -5.74
#